data_36d0e98def7832c10931208c54e8f582
#
_entry.id   36d0e98def7832c10931208c54e8f582
#
_cell.length_a   1.000
_cell.length_b   1.000
_cell.length_c   1.000
_cell.angle_alpha   90.00
_cell.angle_beta   90.00
_cell.angle_gamma   90.00
#
_symmetry.space_group_name_H-M   'P 1'
#
loop_
_entity.id
_entity.type
_entity.pdbx_description
1 polymer ?
#
loop_
_entity_poly.entity_id
_entity_poly.type
_entity_poly.pdbx_seq_one_letter_code
_entity_poly.pdbx_strand_id
1 'polypeptide(L)'
;MAKILFNITNGTNNQTKASLGFMLARTAVEEGHEVIVFLNADAVSLIRPPVLDNLVGLGTGSLKEHFNVLKKARVPMYVSAISCEIRGVTTQDLKDANARKVFPKTLLN
;
A
#
# COMPACT_ATOMS: atom_id res chain seq x y z
N MET A 1 -16.90 -2.31 -14.74
CA MET A 1 -16.05 -1.67 -13.73
C MET A 1 -16.51 -2.08 -12.34
N ALA A 2 -15.58 -2.45 -11.47
CA ALA A 2 -15.86 -2.80 -10.09
C ALA A 2 -15.15 -1.83 -9.15
N LYS A 3 -15.57 -1.81 -7.89
CA LYS A 3 -14.89 -1.10 -6.82
C LYS A 3 -14.19 -2.15 -5.97
N ILE A 4 -12.86 -2.08 -5.89
CA ILE A 4 -12.05 -3.14 -5.28
C ILE A 4 -11.17 -2.56 -4.17
N LEU A 5 -11.25 -3.18 -2.99
CA LEU A 5 -10.36 -2.87 -1.87
C LEU A 5 -9.27 -3.94 -1.80
N PHE A 6 -8.02 -3.50 -1.87
CA PHE A 6 -6.87 -4.38 -1.69
C PHE A 6 -6.36 -4.22 -0.26
N ASN A 7 -6.54 -5.25 0.55
CA ASN A 7 -6.02 -5.29 1.92
C ASN A 7 -4.67 -6.03 1.90
N ILE A 8 -3.59 -5.28 2.04
CA ILE A 8 -2.23 -5.81 1.96
C ILE A 8 -1.67 -5.90 3.37
N THR A 9 -1.20 -7.08 3.77
CA THR A 9 -0.74 -7.34 5.13
C THR A 9 0.73 -7.71 5.24
N ASN A 10 1.41 -7.99 4.13
CA ASN A 10 2.83 -8.33 4.13
C ASN A 10 3.69 -7.11 3.82
N GLY A 11 4.77 -6.96 4.58
CA GLY A 11 5.81 -5.98 4.33
C GLY A 11 7.12 -6.67 3.97
N THR A 12 8.21 -6.27 4.64
CA THR A 12 9.53 -6.88 4.40
C THR A 12 9.60 -8.34 4.83
N ASN A 13 8.66 -8.80 5.64
CA ASN A 13 8.55 -10.20 6.04
C ASN A 13 8.26 -11.12 4.85
N ASN A 14 7.66 -10.61 3.78
CA ASN A 14 7.45 -11.35 2.55
C ASN A 14 7.39 -10.37 1.38
N GLN A 15 8.55 -10.10 0.81
CA GLN A 15 8.70 -9.07 -0.23
C GLN A 15 7.90 -9.40 -1.49
N THR A 16 7.87 -10.67 -1.87
CA THR A 16 7.12 -11.09 -3.07
C THR A 16 5.63 -10.86 -2.90
N LYS A 17 5.05 -11.25 -1.76
CA LYS A 17 3.63 -11.02 -1.50
C LYS A 17 3.31 -9.53 -1.40
N ALA A 18 4.22 -8.75 -0.82
CA ALA A 18 4.03 -7.31 -0.72
C ALA A 18 3.95 -6.66 -2.10
N SER A 19 4.92 -6.93 -2.97
CA SER A 19 4.91 -6.37 -4.33
C SER A 19 3.78 -6.94 -5.17
N LEU A 20 3.41 -8.21 -4.96
CA LEU A 20 2.27 -8.82 -5.65
C LEU A 20 0.97 -8.07 -5.36
N GLY A 21 0.74 -7.71 -4.10
CA GLY A 21 -0.46 -6.94 -3.74
C GLY A 21 -0.54 -5.62 -4.50
N PHE A 22 0.58 -4.90 -4.59
CA PHE A 22 0.63 -3.65 -5.34
C PHE A 22 0.54 -3.88 -6.86
N MET A 23 1.11 -4.96 -7.35
CA MET A 23 1.00 -5.33 -8.78
C MET A 23 -0.46 -5.59 -9.16
N LEU A 24 -1.20 -6.32 -8.32
CA LEU A 24 -2.61 -6.60 -8.58
C LEU A 24 -3.46 -5.32 -8.49
N ALA A 25 -3.18 -4.45 -7.54
CA ALA A 25 -3.87 -3.16 -7.45
C ALA A 25 -3.62 -2.30 -8.69
N ARG A 26 -2.37 -2.26 -9.15
CA ARG A 26 -2.00 -1.57 -10.38
C ARG A 26 -2.75 -2.14 -11.58
N THR A 27 -2.79 -3.46 -11.71
CA THR A 27 -3.50 -4.12 -12.81
C THR A 27 -4.99 -3.76 -12.80
N ALA A 28 -5.60 -3.74 -11.61
CA ALA A 28 -7.01 -3.38 -11.48
C ALA A 28 -7.26 -1.93 -11.95
N VAL A 29 -6.36 -1.00 -11.61
CA VAL A 29 -6.44 0.38 -12.10
C VAL A 29 -6.34 0.42 -13.62
N GLU A 30 -5.37 -0.31 -14.18
CA GLU A 30 -5.15 -0.34 -15.63
C GLU A 30 -6.33 -0.95 -16.39
N GLU A 31 -7.07 -1.84 -15.73
CA GLU A 31 -8.29 -2.44 -16.31
C GLU A 31 -9.55 -1.60 -16.07
N GLY A 32 -9.41 -0.41 -15.51
CA GLY A 32 -10.51 0.54 -15.37
C GLY A 32 -11.35 0.38 -14.12
N HIS A 33 -10.89 -0.40 -13.12
CA HIS A 33 -11.61 -0.54 -11.86
C HIS A 33 -11.31 0.62 -10.92
N GLU A 34 -12.25 0.92 -10.03
CA GLU A 34 -12.03 1.85 -8.93
C GLU A 34 -11.34 1.10 -7.80
N VAL A 35 -10.16 1.57 -7.38
CA VAL A 35 -9.29 0.85 -6.45
C VAL A 35 -9.05 1.67 -5.20
N ILE A 36 -9.06 0.98 -4.06
CA ILE A 36 -8.65 1.50 -2.75
C ILE A 36 -7.61 0.54 -2.20
N VAL A 37 -6.53 1.05 -1.63
CA VAL A 37 -5.50 0.24 -0.99
C VAL A 37 -5.53 0.49 0.51
N PHE A 38 -5.54 -0.59 1.30
CA PHE A 38 -5.42 -0.55 2.75
C PHE A 38 -4.22 -1.38 3.19
N LEU A 39 -3.27 -0.71 3.84
CA LEU A 39 -2.07 -1.36 4.35
C LEU A 39 -2.26 -1.63 5.84
N ASN A 40 -2.09 -2.88 6.23
CA ASN A 40 -2.29 -3.35 7.59
C ASN A 40 -1.12 -4.21 8.03
N ALA A 41 -0.96 -4.41 9.35
CA ALA A 41 0.11 -5.22 9.90
C ALA A 41 1.47 -4.78 9.34
N ASP A 42 2.31 -5.70 8.90
CA ASP A 42 3.65 -5.40 8.40
C ASP A 42 3.64 -4.54 7.13
N ALA A 43 2.54 -4.50 6.40
CA ALA A 43 2.46 -3.73 5.16
C ALA A 43 2.55 -2.21 5.39
N VAL A 44 2.27 -1.70 6.58
CA VAL A 44 2.35 -0.26 6.84
C VAL A 44 3.79 0.26 6.67
N SER A 45 4.80 -0.59 6.83
CA SER A 45 6.20 -0.21 6.64
C SER A 45 6.55 0.02 5.17
N LEU A 46 5.71 -0.43 4.24
CA LEU A 46 5.96 -0.31 2.79
C LEU A 46 5.99 1.14 2.30
N ILE A 47 5.37 2.06 3.04
CA ILE A 47 5.37 3.48 2.66
C ILE A 47 6.64 4.22 3.11
N ARG A 48 7.46 3.60 3.93
CA ARG A 48 8.70 4.23 4.38
C ARG A 48 9.73 4.20 3.26
N PRO A 49 10.40 5.34 3.00
CA PRO A 49 11.30 5.44 1.84
C PRO A 49 12.34 4.33 1.70
N PRO A 50 13.04 3.89 2.76
CA PRO A 50 14.03 2.81 2.59
C PRO A 50 13.42 1.50 2.09
N VAL A 51 12.16 1.23 2.44
CA VAL A 51 11.45 0.02 2.00
C VAL A 51 10.85 0.27 0.62
N LEU A 52 10.13 1.36 0.46
CA LEU A 52 9.43 1.68 -0.79
C LEU A 52 10.39 1.76 -1.97
N ASP A 53 11.54 2.39 -1.77
CA ASP A 53 12.49 2.63 -2.85
C ASP A 53 13.30 1.38 -3.24
N ASN A 54 13.35 0.37 -2.40
CA ASN A 54 14.28 -0.75 -2.60
C ASN A 54 13.63 -2.13 -2.70
N LEU A 55 12.38 -2.28 -2.28
CA LEU A 55 11.74 -3.59 -2.25
C LEU A 55 11.43 -4.09 -3.66
N VAL A 56 11.90 -5.30 -3.96
CA VAL A 56 11.63 -5.98 -5.24
C VAL A 56 11.15 -7.39 -4.91
N GLY A 57 10.03 -7.80 -5.51
CA GLY A 57 9.53 -9.15 -5.35
C GLY A 57 10.06 -10.08 -6.44
N LEU A 58 10.12 -11.36 -6.14
CA LEU A 58 10.53 -12.37 -7.11
C LEU A 58 9.38 -12.61 -8.10
N GLY A 59 9.58 -12.16 -9.34
CA GLY A 59 8.56 -12.29 -10.39
C GLY A 59 7.40 -11.29 -10.29
N THR A 60 7.40 -10.43 -9.26
CA THR A 60 6.33 -9.46 -9.03
C THR A 60 6.78 -8.02 -9.16
N GLY A 61 8.08 -7.80 -9.34
CA GLY A 61 8.62 -6.49 -9.71
C GLY A 61 8.87 -5.53 -8.57
N SER A 62 9.15 -4.29 -8.95
CA SER A 62 9.50 -3.21 -8.04
C SER A 62 8.25 -2.63 -7.37
N LEU A 63 8.28 -2.59 -6.04
CA LEU A 63 7.22 -1.94 -5.26
C LEU A 63 7.05 -0.48 -5.67
N LYS A 64 8.16 0.23 -5.84
CA LYS A 64 8.15 1.66 -6.20
C LYS A 64 7.45 1.91 -7.53
N GLU A 65 7.69 1.07 -8.52
CA GLU A 65 7.05 1.23 -9.83
C GLU A 65 5.54 1.07 -9.73
N HIS A 66 5.08 0.04 -9.01
CA HIS A 66 3.65 -0.16 -8.81
C HIS A 66 3.03 0.98 -8.00
N PHE A 67 3.73 1.41 -6.95
CA PHE A 67 3.29 2.51 -6.10
C PHE A 67 3.12 3.80 -6.92
N ASN A 68 4.07 4.10 -7.79
CA ASN A 68 4.02 5.31 -8.61
C ASN A 68 2.81 5.33 -9.54
N VAL A 69 2.44 4.19 -10.10
CA VAL A 69 1.24 4.08 -10.95
C VAL A 69 -0.01 4.37 -10.13
N LEU A 70 -0.11 3.79 -8.92
CA LEU A 70 -1.24 4.04 -8.04
C LEU A 70 -1.33 5.50 -7.61
N LYS A 71 -0.19 6.09 -7.27
CA LYS A 71 -0.13 7.50 -6.85
C LYS A 71 -0.55 8.43 -7.98
N LYS A 72 -0.08 8.17 -9.18
CA LYS A 72 -0.43 8.97 -10.37
C LYS A 72 -1.93 8.86 -10.68
N ALA A 73 -2.52 7.69 -10.48
CA ALA A 73 -3.94 7.46 -10.66
C ALA A 73 -4.79 7.98 -9.49
N ARG A 74 -4.17 8.56 -8.47
CA ARG A 74 -4.82 9.09 -7.28
C ARG A 74 -5.62 8.04 -6.52
N VAL A 75 -5.13 6.82 -6.46
CA VAL A 75 -5.74 5.74 -5.69
C VAL A 75 -5.66 6.10 -4.20
N PRO A 76 -6.79 6.10 -3.47
CA PRO A 76 -6.75 6.32 -2.03
C PRO A 76 -5.93 5.24 -1.34
N MET A 77 -4.99 5.64 -0.50
CA MET A 77 -4.15 4.73 0.25
C MET A 77 -4.33 4.98 1.74
N TYR A 78 -4.83 3.97 2.43
CA TYR A 78 -5.08 4.03 3.86
C TYR A 78 -4.13 3.09 4.58
N VAL A 79 -3.76 3.45 5.80
CA VAL A 79 -2.90 2.64 6.64
C VAL A 79 -3.52 2.49 8.03
N SER A 80 -3.34 1.32 8.63
CA SER A 80 -3.83 1.05 9.98
C SER A 80 -3.11 1.92 11.01
N ALA A 81 -3.85 2.71 11.76
CA ALA A 81 -3.28 3.58 12.79
C ALA A 81 -2.54 2.78 13.85
N ILE A 82 -3.13 1.66 14.30
CA ILE A 82 -2.52 0.81 15.33
C ILE A 82 -1.22 0.19 14.82
N SER A 83 -1.22 -0.33 13.60
CA SER A 83 -0.04 -0.94 13.00
C SER A 83 1.09 0.07 12.81
N CYS A 84 0.75 1.32 12.47
CA CYS A 84 1.74 2.41 12.33
C CYS A 84 2.40 2.73 13.66
N GLU A 85 1.64 2.82 14.74
CA GLU A 85 2.19 3.14 16.07
C GLU A 85 3.19 2.08 16.52
N ILE A 86 2.83 0.81 16.36
CA ILE A 86 3.68 -0.31 16.79
C ILE A 86 4.98 -0.36 15.99
N ARG A 87 4.95 0.04 14.72
CA ARG A 87 6.09 -0.08 13.80
C ARG A 87 6.85 1.22 13.58
N GLY A 88 6.49 2.28 14.28
CA GLY A 88 7.21 3.55 14.19
C GLY A 88 7.07 4.26 12.84
N VAL A 89 5.97 4.04 12.14
CA VAL A 89 5.67 4.80 10.92
C VAL A 89 5.27 6.21 11.32
N THR A 90 5.99 7.20 10.79
CA THR A 90 5.85 8.60 11.21
C THR A 90 4.81 9.36 10.40
N THR A 91 4.40 10.52 10.92
CA THR A 91 3.54 11.45 10.19
C THR A 91 4.20 11.89 8.88
N GLN A 92 5.52 12.08 8.89
CA GLN A 92 6.25 12.45 7.68
C GLN A 92 6.21 11.34 6.63
N ASP A 93 6.37 10.07 7.06
CA ASP A 93 6.25 8.93 6.15
C ASP A 93 4.88 8.91 5.46
N LEU A 94 3.82 9.15 6.22
CA LEU A 94 2.45 9.18 5.68
C LEU A 94 2.27 10.32 4.69
N LYS A 95 2.78 11.50 5.01
CA LYS A 95 2.67 12.67 4.16
C LYS A 95 3.40 12.47 2.84
N ASP A 96 4.61 11.95 2.89
CA ASP A 96 5.43 11.71 1.70
C ASP A 96 4.77 10.70 0.75
N ALA A 97 4.11 9.70 1.31
CA ALA A 97 3.42 8.67 0.53
C ALA A 97 1.98 9.07 0.14
N ASN A 98 1.51 10.22 0.64
CA ASN A 98 0.12 10.64 0.48
C ASN A 98 -0.84 9.59 1.03
N ALA A 99 -0.48 8.96 2.15
CA ALA A 99 -1.27 7.93 2.81
C ALA A 99 -1.98 8.52 4.02
N ARG A 100 -3.11 7.90 4.40
CA ARG A 100 -3.95 8.39 5.49
C ARG A 100 -4.14 7.31 6.54
N LYS A 101 -3.87 7.65 7.80
CA LYS A 101 -4.12 6.75 8.93
C LYS A 101 -5.62 6.60 9.18
N VAL A 102 -6.08 5.38 9.34
CA VAL A 102 -7.48 5.11 9.68
C VAL A 102 -7.58 3.98 10.68
N PHE A 103 -8.69 3.93 11.39
CA PHE A 103 -9.10 2.78 12.19
C PHE A 103 -10.02 1.90 11.35
N PRO A 104 -10.09 0.60 11.63
CA PRO A 104 -10.95 -0.31 10.86
C PRO A 104 -12.40 0.17 10.75
N LYS A 105 -12.92 0.76 11.80
CA LYS A 105 -14.29 1.30 11.81
C LYS A 105 -14.47 2.37 10.73
N THR A 106 -13.51 3.25 10.59
CA THR A 106 -13.55 4.32 9.58
C THR A 106 -13.54 3.74 8.17
N LEU A 107 -12.71 2.73 7.95
CA LEU A 107 -12.58 2.08 6.65
C LEU A 107 -13.88 1.41 6.21
N LEU A 108 -14.59 0.79 7.14
CA LEU A 108 -15.79 0.01 6.84
C LEU A 108 -17.07 0.87 6.74
N ASN A 109 -17.00 2.09 7.18
CA ASN A 109 -18.10 3.04 7.04
C ASN A 109 -17.95 3.83 5.74
#